data_8f213716c75994c36403f056c8ea65fd
#
_entry.id   8f213716c75994c36403f056c8ea65fd
#
_cell.length_a   1.000
_cell.length_b   1.000
_cell.length_c   1.000
_cell.angle_alpha   90.00
_cell.angle_beta   90.00
_cell.angle_gamma   90.00
#
_symmetry.space_group_name_H-M   'P 1'
#
loop_
_entity.id
_entity.type
_entity.pdbx_description
1 polymer ?
#
loop_
_entity_poly.entity_id
_entity_poly.type
_entity_poly.pdbx_seq_one_letter_code
_entity_poly.pdbx_strand_id
1 'polypeptide(L)'
;MRKVIGLLAVFAVVISLAGCQKTPDTPVVIGKNYEQMMKLALSGQQTDAPAAEQVKAPERYTLDSPLKNAVGNLEVSLDAAVIVPDTSKMTTARVSRHSFTMEECAKYVEVLFGGQKTYSGQLSVAKPALQKRIDKARKELQEAIEQKDEKMQELWQATLEKYAKEMASYGEGDGLVEAPVAFTVYKDNYNEEKLYLVSDGSDGIYRSLRITNHDAFRTYELLYKVSGDGYSGITELYSMTAASELHFGTEMIGDPDELPDLIKSEADAVSDADRMLADLGIRDFRVKNTDTVFGDINGEIRKAYRISYTRVLNGASFNYNYNDVDSGMAVDDGKGGKAPVWGTEELKFIVTDEGVVQLEMLNPLNIDETVTEYTKMKDFESIMDIFKRMILIVYANVPEGEVRKIRIERIELGLMRVLEPDSLDSGVIIPVWDFYGPSGETYLTINAIDGSTIDRTAGY
;
A
#
# COMPACT_ATOMS: atom_id res chain seq x y z
N MET A 1 42.59 -26.38 51.44
CA MET A 1 41.99 -25.43 50.49
C MET A 1 41.92 -25.93 49.01
N ARG A 2 42.94 -26.55 48.43
CA ARG A 2 42.89 -27.01 47.00
C ARG A 2 41.83 -28.11 46.69
N LYS A 3 41.45 -28.96 47.63
CA LYS A 3 40.45 -30.03 47.44
C LYS A 3 39.00 -29.52 47.51
N VAL A 4 38.72 -28.40 48.17
CA VAL A 4 37.37 -27.80 48.26
C VAL A 4 37.05 -27.00 47.00
N ILE A 5 38.06 -26.38 46.39
CA ILE A 5 37.89 -25.61 45.14
C ILE A 5 37.56 -26.55 43.96
N GLY A 6 38.14 -27.76 43.93
CA GLY A 6 37.82 -28.76 42.89
C GLY A 6 36.39 -29.29 43.00
N LEU A 7 35.83 -29.43 44.20
CA LEU A 7 34.45 -29.90 44.39
C LEU A 7 33.41 -28.84 43.99
N LEU A 8 33.69 -27.55 44.23
CA LEU A 8 32.84 -26.46 43.83
C LEU A 8 32.83 -26.26 42.30
N ALA A 9 33.98 -26.46 41.63
CA ALA A 9 34.08 -26.38 40.19
C ALA A 9 33.29 -27.51 39.46
N VAL A 10 33.31 -28.73 40.02
CA VAL A 10 32.52 -29.85 39.48
C VAL A 10 31.03 -29.64 39.71
N PHE A 11 30.63 -29.06 40.84
CA PHE A 11 29.22 -28.76 41.10
C PHE A 11 28.69 -27.63 40.19
N ALA A 12 29.50 -26.61 39.85
CA ALA A 12 29.13 -25.56 38.93
C ALA A 12 28.97 -26.07 37.48
N VAL A 13 29.81 -27.04 37.05
CA VAL A 13 29.70 -27.66 35.72
C VAL A 13 28.45 -28.56 35.59
N VAL A 14 28.09 -29.27 36.70
CA VAL A 14 26.89 -30.12 36.72
C VAL A 14 25.59 -29.30 36.71
N ILE A 15 25.57 -28.12 37.34
CA ILE A 15 24.41 -27.21 37.32
C ILE A 15 24.26 -26.56 35.95
N SER A 16 25.36 -26.26 35.23
CA SER A 16 25.30 -25.72 33.88
C SER A 16 24.85 -26.75 32.81
N LEU A 17 24.95 -28.06 33.10
CA LEU A 17 24.45 -29.12 32.21
C LEU A 17 22.99 -29.50 32.49
N ALA A 18 22.41 -29.10 33.61
CA ALA A 18 21.01 -29.34 33.95
C ALA A 18 20.05 -28.30 33.35
N GLY A 19 20.59 -27.25 32.73
CA GLY A 19 19.82 -26.17 32.04
C GLY A 19 19.50 -26.43 30.57
N CYS A 20 19.86 -27.59 30.01
CA CYS A 20 19.39 -27.97 28.68
C CYS A 20 17.90 -28.32 28.77
N GLN A 21 17.04 -27.32 28.53
CA GLN A 21 15.68 -27.63 28.11
C GLN A 21 15.76 -28.60 26.92
N LYS A 22 14.98 -29.67 26.95
CA LYS A 22 14.84 -30.54 25.77
C LYS A 22 14.57 -29.67 24.56
N THR A 23 15.43 -29.81 23.56
CA THR A 23 15.16 -29.20 22.24
C THR A 23 13.77 -29.68 21.82
N PRO A 24 12.84 -28.81 21.48
CA PRO A 24 11.52 -29.22 21.01
C PRO A 24 11.69 -30.21 19.87
N ASP A 25 10.87 -31.26 19.83
CA ASP A 25 10.92 -32.30 18.78
C ASP A 25 10.61 -31.72 17.39
N THR A 26 10.10 -30.46 17.33
CA THR A 26 9.89 -29.69 16.12
C THR A 26 10.71 -28.40 16.15
N PRO A 27 11.33 -27.97 15.05
CA PRO A 27 12.07 -26.69 14.98
C PRO A 27 11.17 -25.55 15.43
N VAL A 28 11.69 -24.68 16.29
CA VAL A 28 10.97 -23.48 16.76
C VAL A 28 10.78 -22.51 15.62
N VAL A 29 11.75 -22.42 14.71
CA VAL A 29 11.71 -21.62 13.49
C VAL A 29 11.74 -22.55 12.30
N ILE A 30 10.76 -22.41 11.42
CA ILE A 30 10.73 -23.16 10.16
C ILE A 30 11.64 -22.42 9.18
N GLY A 31 12.71 -23.09 8.76
CA GLY A 31 13.62 -22.55 7.75
C GLY A 31 12.91 -22.44 6.40
N LYS A 32 13.10 -21.30 5.73
CA LYS A 32 12.54 -21.04 4.39
C LYS A 32 13.25 -21.94 3.38
N ASN A 33 12.49 -22.78 2.69
CA ASN A 33 12.97 -23.62 1.59
C ASN A 33 12.00 -23.50 0.41
N TYR A 34 12.34 -22.62 -0.52
CA TYR A 34 11.50 -22.31 -1.67
C TYR A 34 11.13 -23.55 -2.50
N GLU A 35 12.11 -24.40 -2.83
CA GLU A 35 11.86 -25.60 -3.63
C GLU A 35 10.92 -26.58 -2.91
N GLN A 36 11.09 -26.76 -1.61
CA GLN A 36 10.23 -27.62 -0.81
C GLN A 36 8.82 -27.03 -0.71
N MET A 37 8.70 -25.71 -0.50
CA MET A 37 7.43 -25.00 -0.48
C MET A 37 6.68 -25.20 -1.81
N MET A 38 7.36 -25.03 -2.95
CA MET A 38 6.76 -25.21 -4.28
C MET A 38 6.32 -26.67 -4.53
N LYS A 39 7.10 -27.66 -4.07
CA LYS A 39 6.70 -29.09 -4.12
C LYS A 39 5.47 -29.38 -3.27
N LEU A 40 5.39 -28.77 -2.08
CA LEU A 40 4.20 -28.88 -1.21
C LEU A 40 2.99 -28.24 -1.86
N ALA A 41 3.12 -27.03 -2.42
CA ALA A 41 2.05 -26.34 -3.13
C ALA A 41 1.43 -27.24 -4.23
N LEU A 42 2.29 -27.85 -5.05
CA LEU A 42 1.91 -28.74 -6.14
C LEU A 42 1.28 -30.07 -5.71
N SER A 43 1.39 -30.45 -4.45
CA SER A 43 0.80 -31.69 -3.92
C SER A 43 -0.70 -31.57 -3.60
N GLY A 44 -1.28 -30.39 -3.77
CA GLY A 44 -2.71 -30.15 -3.66
C GLY A 44 -3.50 -30.93 -4.70
N GLN A 45 -4.71 -31.30 -4.35
CA GLN A 45 -5.62 -32.03 -5.24
C GLN A 45 -6.81 -31.15 -5.59
N GLN A 46 -7.28 -31.28 -6.81
CA GLN A 46 -8.51 -30.63 -7.24
C GLN A 46 -9.67 -31.03 -6.34
N THR A 47 -10.41 -30.04 -5.87
CA THR A 47 -11.56 -30.23 -4.98
C THR A 47 -12.55 -29.09 -5.16
N ASP A 48 -13.83 -29.38 -4.92
CA ASP A 48 -14.89 -28.37 -4.87
C ASP A 48 -15.15 -27.89 -3.43
N ALA A 49 -14.47 -28.48 -2.45
CA ALA A 49 -14.60 -28.07 -1.04
C ALA A 49 -14.12 -26.62 -0.87
N PRO A 50 -14.87 -25.76 -0.16
CA PRO A 50 -14.44 -24.41 0.16
C PRO A 50 -13.10 -24.38 0.90
N ALA A 51 -12.32 -23.32 0.74
CA ALA A 51 -11.00 -23.19 1.38
C ALA A 51 -11.10 -23.37 2.90
N ALA A 52 -12.17 -22.88 3.54
CA ALA A 52 -12.39 -23.04 4.98
C ALA A 52 -12.45 -24.52 5.41
N GLU A 53 -13.10 -25.36 4.63
CA GLU A 53 -13.15 -26.80 4.88
C GLU A 53 -11.79 -27.48 4.63
N GLN A 54 -11.09 -27.08 3.57
CA GLN A 54 -9.78 -27.61 3.21
C GLN A 54 -8.76 -27.39 4.33
N VAL A 55 -8.77 -26.22 4.98
CA VAL A 55 -7.88 -25.89 6.09
C VAL A 55 -8.50 -26.12 7.47
N LYS A 56 -9.74 -26.56 7.53
CA LYS A 56 -10.50 -26.79 8.78
C LYS A 56 -10.56 -25.57 9.69
N ALA A 57 -10.76 -24.40 9.09
CA ALA A 57 -10.83 -23.14 9.81
C ALA A 57 -12.19 -22.98 10.51
N PRO A 58 -12.21 -22.60 11.81
CA PRO A 58 -13.44 -22.18 12.48
C PRO A 58 -13.82 -20.74 12.03
N GLU A 59 -15.05 -20.31 12.30
CA GLU A 59 -15.45 -18.91 12.09
C GLU A 59 -14.83 -17.94 13.12
N ARG A 60 -14.45 -18.44 14.29
CA ARG A 60 -13.83 -17.67 15.37
C ARG A 60 -12.83 -18.53 16.13
N TYR A 61 -11.77 -17.90 16.59
CA TYR A 61 -10.76 -18.55 17.43
C TYR A 61 -10.43 -17.69 18.64
N THR A 62 -10.47 -18.31 19.83
CA THR A 62 -10.23 -17.65 21.12
C THR A 62 -9.24 -18.46 21.94
N LEU A 63 -8.34 -17.78 22.64
CA LEU A 63 -7.49 -18.39 23.65
C LEU A 63 -8.16 -18.29 25.02
N ASP A 64 -8.20 -19.37 25.75
CA ASP A 64 -8.75 -19.43 27.13
C ASP A 64 -7.99 -18.49 28.10
N SER A 65 -6.71 -18.27 27.82
CA SER A 65 -5.84 -17.37 28.57
C SER A 65 -4.78 -16.76 27.67
N PRO A 66 -4.32 -15.53 27.96
CA PRO A 66 -3.27 -14.87 27.19
C PRO A 66 -1.96 -15.68 27.20
N LEU A 67 -1.28 -15.71 26.07
CA LEU A 67 0.09 -16.21 25.97
C LEU A 67 1.03 -15.23 26.66
N LYS A 68 2.06 -15.77 27.35
CA LYS A 68 3.09 -14.96 28.00
C LYS A 68 4.46 -15.48 27.64
N ASN A 69 5.43 -14.57 27.44
CA ASN A 69 6.82 -14.97 27.35
C ASN A 69 7.37 -15.38 28.72
N ALA A 70 8.56 -15.99 28.75
CA ALA A 70 9.16 -16.51 29.97
C ALA A 70 9.42 -15.42 31.04
N VAL A 71 9.63 -14.18 30.62
CA VAL A 71 9.88 -13.01 31.51
C VAL A 71 8.56 -12.44 32.05
N GLY A 72 7.44 -12.68 31.38
CA GLY A 72 6.11 -12.18 31.74
C GLY A 72 5.85 -10.72 31.33
N ASN A 73 6.72 -10.11 30.53
CA ASN A 73 6.60 -8.75 30.05
C ASN A 73 6.01 -8.62 28.63
N LEU A 74 5.64 -9.74 28.01
CA LEU A 74 4.85 -9.81 26.78
C LEU A 74 3.60 -10.65 27.04
N GLU A 75 2.45 -10.08 26.74
CA GLU A 75 1.14 -10.72 26.87
C GLU A 75 0.39 -10.63 25.54
N VAL A 76 -0.06 -11.78 25.02
CA VAL A 76 -0.79 -11.85 23.73
C VAL A 76 -2.16 -12.47 24.00
N SER A 77 -3.21 -11.69 23.81
CA SER A 77 -4.60 -12.11 23.84
C SER A 77 -5.14 -12.32 22.44
N LEU A 78 -6.05 -13.25 22.27
CA LEU A 78 -6.64 -13.56 20.99
C LEU A 78 -8.11 -13.93 21.17
N ASP A 79 -8.97 -13.14 20.53
CA ASP A 79 -10.40 -13.38 20.36
C ASP A 79 -10.77 -12.83 18.99
N ALA A 80 -10.58 -13.65 17.96
CA ALA A 80 -10.51 -13.22 16.58
C ALA A 80 -11.57 -13.87 15.70
N ALA A 81 -12.19 -13.06 14.83
CA ALA A 81 -12.89 -13.58 13.68
C ALA A 81 -11.90 -14.24 12.71
N VAL A 82 -12.23 -15.39 12.16
CA VAL A 82 -11.43 -16.10 11.16
C VAL A 82 -12.10 -15.92 9.81
N ILE A 83 -11.41 -15.26 8.90
CA ILE A 83 -11.92 -14.93 7.57
C ILE A 83 -11.18 -15.79 6.55
N VAL A 84 -11.93 -16.54 5.77
CA VAL A 84 -11.42 -17.39 4.69
C VAL A 84 -12.17 -17.06 3.41
N PRO A 85 -11.48 -16.95 2.26
CA PRO A 85 -12.15 -16.68 0.98
C PRO A 85 -13.20 -17.74 0.64
N ASP A 86 -14.34 -17.29 0.12
CA ASP A 86 -15.38 -18.19 -0.40
C ASP A 86 -14.99 -18.71 -1.79
N THR A 87 -14.02 -19.58 -1.81
CA THR A 87 -13.52 -20.25 -3.03
C THR A 87 -12.99 -21.64 -2.68
N SER A 88 -13.01 -22.54 -3.65
CA SER A 88 -12.29 -23.82 -3.57
C SER A 88 -10.84 -23.72 -4.06
N LYS A 89 -10.48 -22.59 -4.70
CA LYS A 89 -9.20 -22.42 -5.38
C LYS A 89 -8.30 -21.44 -4.64
N MET A 90 -7.33 -21.96 -3.90
CA MET A 90 -6.24 -21.17 -3.38
C MET A 90 -5.02 -21.30 -4.28
N THR A 91 -4.78 -20.27 -5.08
CA THR A 91 -3.86 -20.35 -6.22
C THR A 91 -2.42 -20.00 -5.80
N THR A 92 -1.47 -20.75 -6.33
CA THR A 92 -0.05 -20.37 -6.38
C THR A 92 0.30 -20.05 -7.83
N ALA A 93 0.88 -18.87 -8.08
CA ALA A 93 1.22 -18.38 -9.41
C ALA A 93 2.54 -17.63 -9.43
N ARG A 94 3.31 -17.75 -10.51
CA ARG A 94 4.47 -16.91 -10.75
C ARG A 94 4.04 -15.56 -11.29
N VAL A 95 4.75 -14.53 -10.87
CA VAL A 95 4.46 -13.15 -11.23
C VAL A 95 5.73 -12.39 -11.55
N SER A 96 5.60 -11.43 -12.46
CA SER A 96 6.61 -10.43 -12.76
C SER A 96 6.04 -9.02 -12.64
N ARG A 97 6.91 -8.04 -12.65
CA ARG A 97 6.52 -6.64 -12.71
C ARG A 97 5.84 -6.33 -14.04
N HIS A 98 4.80 -5.54 -14.00
CA HIS A 98 4.16 -5.03 -15.21
C HIS A 98 4.74 -3.66 -15.58
N SER A 99 5.31 -3.55 -16.77
CA SER A 99 5.68 -2.28 -17.38
C SER A 99 4.55 -1.82 -18.29
N PHE A 100 4.11 -0.58 -18.14
CA PHE A 100 3.06 -0.02 -19.00
C PHE A 100 3.53 0.07 -20.44
N THR A 101 2.72 -0.48 -21.34
CA THR A 101 2.97 -0.46 -22.78
C THR A 101 2.40 0.79 -23.44
N MET A 102 2.91 1.14 -24.63
CA MET A 102 2.33 2.26 -25.39
C MET A 102 0.88 2.03 -25.82
N GLU A 103 0.47 0.79 -26.03
CA GLU A 103 -0.91 0.43 -26.37
C GLU A 103 -1.85 0.71 -25.17
N GLU A 104 -1.44 0.32 -23.97
CA GLU A 104 -2.17 0.62 -22.74
C GLU A 104 -2.23 2.13 -22.50
N CYS A 105 -1.10 2.84 -22.65
CA CYS A 105 -1.07 4.29 -22.49
C CYS A 105 -2.03 5.00 -23.45
N ALA A 106 -2.08 4.58 -24.71
CA ALA A 106 -3.00 5.15 -25.70
C ALA A 106 -4.46 4.91 -25.30
N LYS A 107 -4.80 3.71 -24.85
CA LYS A 107 -6.13 3.39 -24.34
C LYS A 107 -6.50 4.21 -23.10
N TYR A 108 -5.57 4.35 -22.15
CA TYR A 108 -5.81 5.12 -20.94
C TYR A 108 -6.04 6.59 -21.25
N VAL A 109 -5.27 7.16 -22.16
CA VAL A 109 -5.49 8.55 -22.62
C VAL A 109 -6.86 8.71 -23.30
N GLU A 110 -7.25 7.79 -24.17
CA GLU A 110 -8.56 7.82 -24.84
C GLU A 110 -9.71 7.85 -23.82
N VAL A 111 -9.66 6.94 -22.82
CA VAL A 111 -10.69 6.82 -21.79
C VAL A 111 -10.67 8.02 -20.84
N LEU A 112 -9.51 8.34 -20.29
CA LEU A 112 -9.38 9.33 -19.21
C LEU A 112 -9.52 10.76 -19.70
N PHE A 113 -9.15 11.05 -20.94
CA PHE A 113 -9.24 12.40 -21.51
C PHE A 113 -10.51 12.60 -22.37
N GLY A 114 -11.25 11.53 -22.64
CA GLY A 114 -12.52 11.64 -23.38
C GLY A 114 -12.38 12.20 -24.79
N GLY A 115 -11.27 11.93 -25.47
CA GLY A 115 -10.98 12.41 -26.82
C GLY A 115 -10.50 13.86 -26.90
N GLN A 116 -10.21 14.51 -25.77
CA GLN A 116 -9.58 15.84 -25.77
C GLN A 116 -8.15 15.76 -26.31
N LYS A 117 -7.67 16.88 -26.87
CA LYS A 117 -6.28 17.00 -27.28
C LYS A 117 -5.34 16.89 -26.07
N THR A 118 -4.19 16.31 -26.33
CA THR A 118 -3.14 16.10 -25.35
C THR A 118 -1.98 17.06 -25.57
N TYR A 119 -1.44 17.53 -24.47
CA TYR A 119 -0.33 18.46 -24.44
C TYR A 119 0.75 17.95 -23.49
N SER A 120 2.00 18.23 -23.82
CA SER A 120 3.12 18.07 -22.89
C SER A 120 3.25 19.32 -22.02
N GLY A 121 3.67 19.14 -20.78
CA GLY A 121 3.87 20.23 -19.83
C GLY A 121 3.13 19.98 -18.52
N GLN A 122 3.45 20.79 -17.52
CA GLN A 122 2.76 20.72 -16.23
C GLN A 122 1.56 21.66 -16.23
N LEU A 123 0.38 21.17 -15.81
CA LEU A 123 -0.80 22.04 -15.65
C LEU A 123 -0.51 23.27 -14.78
N SER A 124 0.33 23.09 -13.74
CA SER A 124 0.74 24.16 -12.86
C SER A 124 1.49 25.31 -13.54
N VAL A 125 2.00 25.11 -14.74
CA VAL A 125 2.68 26.13 -15.53
C VAL A 125 1.86 26.62 -16.73
N ALA A 126 0.66 26.10 -16.93
CA ALA A 126 -0.24 26.59 -17.98
C ALA A 126 -0.70 28.01 -17.64
N LYS A 127 -0.71 28.88 -18.64
CA LYS A 127 -1.09 30.30 -18.48
C LYS A 127 -2.49 30.49 -17.86
N PRO A 128 -3.53 29.72 -18.25
CA PRO A 128 -4.84 29.80 -17.61
C PRO A 128 -4.81 29.38 -16.13
N ALA A 129 -4.04 28.36 -15.77
CA ALA A 129 -3.88 27.94 -14.38
C ALA A 129 -3.15 29.00 -13.55
N LEU A 130 -2.12 29.62 -14.10
CA LEU A 130 -1.42 30.71 -13.44
C LEU A 130 -2.35 31.96 -13.26
N GLN A 131 -3.23 32.27 -14.26
CA GLN A 131 -4.19 33.32 -14.10
C GLN A 131 -5.16 33.09 -12.95
N LYS A 132 -5.69 31.87 -12.79
CA LYS A 132 -6.57 31.52 -11.67
C LYS A 132 -5.86 31.65 -10.31
N ARG A 133 -4.58 31.23 -10.23
CA ARG A 133 -3.76 31.44 -9.02
C ARG A 133 -3.59 32.93 -8.69
N ILE A 134 -3.40 33.79 -9.70
CA ILE A 134 -3.32 35.21 -9.52
C ILE A 134 -4.65 35.77 -8.98
N ASP A 135 -5.77 35.32 -9.54
CA ASP A 135 -7.09 35.79 -9.13
C ASP A 135 -7.42 35.34 -7.69
N LYS A 136 -7.07 34.10 -7.32
CA LYS A 136 -7.17 33.62 -5.93
C LYS A 136 -6.30 34.45 -4.99
N ALA A 137 -5.01 34.63 -5.33
CA ALA A 137 -4.10 35.40 -4.48
C ALA A 137 -4.56 36.88 -4.29
N ARG A 138 -5.22 37.45 -5.29
CA ARG A 138 -5.84 38.80 -5.16
C ARG A 138 -6.99 38.79 -4.17
N LYS A 139 -7.85 37.75 -4.22
CA LYS A 139 -8.96 37.60 -3.28
C LYS A 139 -8.45 37.46 -1.86
N GLU A 140 -7.48 36.59 -1.63
CA GLU A 140 -6.84 36.37 -0.32
C GLU A 140 -6.17 37.65 0.22
N LEU A 141 -5.51 38.44 -0.66
CA LEU A 141 -4.95 39.71 -0.28
C LEU A 141 -6.04 40.69 0.17
N GLN A 142 -7.17 40.71 -0.56
CA GLN A 142 -8.29 41.58 -0.20
C GLN A 142 -8.87 41.22 1.15
N GLU A 143 -9.04 39.94 1.44
CA GLU A 143 -9.50 39.42 2.73
C GLU A 143 -8.51 39.78 3.87
N ALA A 144 -7.20 39.63 3.63
CA ALA A 144 -6.18 40.03 4.59
C ALA A 144 -6.19 41.54 4.88
N ILE A 145 -6.51 42.38 3.87
CA ILE A 145 -6.67 43.81 4.07
C ILE A 145 -7.89 44.13 4.93
N GLU A 146 -9.02 43.45 4.69
CA GLU A 146 -10.24 43.64 5.48
C GLU A 146 -10.08 43.21 6.93
N GLN A 147 -9.34 42.11 7.14
CA GLN A 147 -8.99 41.58 8.47
C GLN A 147 -7.86 42.37 9.16
N LYS A 148 -7.19 43.29 8.44
CA LYS A 148 -6.02 44.05 8.91
C LYS A 148 -4.83 43.16 9.34
N ASP A 149 -4.67 42.02 8.68
CA ASP A 149 -3.55 41.12 8.88
C ASP A 149 -2.36 41.54 8.01
N GLU A 150 -1.48 42.33 8.57
CA GLU A 150 -0.31 42.87 7.87
C GLU A 150 0.62 41.77 7.35
N LYS A 151 0.78 40.67 8.11
CA LYS A 151 1.66 39.55 7.74
C LYS A 151 1.12 38.81 6.52
N MET A 152 -0.18 38.56 6.47
CA MET A 152 -0.81 37.93 5.32
C MET A 152 -0.83 38.86 4.10
N GLN A 153 -0.98 40.17 4.29
CA GLN A 153 -0.87 41.14 3.21
C GLN A 153 0.51 41.11 2.54
N GLU A 154 1.59 41.12 3.34
CA GLU A 154 2.96 41.01 2.82
C GLU A 154 3.16 39.69 2.05
N LEU A 155 2.67 38.56 2.59
CA LEU A 155 2.76 37.25 1.95
C LEU A 155 2.08 37.22 0.58
N TRP A 156 0.83 37.67 0.52
CA TRP A 156 0.06 37.66 -0.73
C TRP A 156 0.56 38.67 -1.76
N GLN A 157 1.08 39.82 -1.33
CA GLN A 157 1.76 40.78 -2.22
C GLN A 157 3.00 40.15 -2.86
N ALA A 158 3.87 39.53 -2.05
CA ALA A 158 5.07 38.86 -2.56
C ALA A 158 4.70 37.71 -3.51
N THR A 159 3.63 36.96 -3.21
CA THR A 159 3.11 35.90 -4.06
C THR A 159 2.62 36.43 -5.41
N LEU A 160 1.88 37.54 -5.42
CA LEU A 160 1.41 38.19 -6.65
C LEU A 160 2.57 38.72 -7.51
N GLU A 161 3.61 39.28 -6.87
CA GLU A 161 4.83 39.69 -7.60
C GLU A 161 5.55 38.52 -8.26
N LYS A 162 5.63 37.38 -7.56
CA LYS A 162 6.18 36.13 -8.11
C LYS A 162 5.38 35.66 -9.32
N TYR A 163 4.04 35.61 -9.19
CA TYR A 163 3.17 35.16 -10.26
C TYR A 163 3.19 36.14 -11.48
N ALA A 164 3.31 37.46 -11.23
CA ALA A 164 3.46 38.43 -12.30
C ALA A 164 4.74 38.21 -13.12
N LYS A 165 5.86 37.91 -12.45
CA LYS A 165 7.13 37.55 -13.11
C LYS A 165 7.00 36.27 -13.92
N GLU A 166 6.36 35.26 -13.35
CA GLU A 166 6.08 33.99 -14.02
C GLU A 166 5.21 34.22 -15.24
N MET A 167 4.10 34.96 -15.11
CA MET A 167 3.21 35.31 -16.23
C MET A 167 3.94 36.04 -17.34
N ALA A 168 4.84 36.96 -17.03
CA ALA A 168 5.63 37.69 -18.00
C ALA A 168 6.66 36.81 -18.74
N SER A 169 7.02 35.67 -18.21
CA SER A 169 7.93 34.73 -18.87
C SER A 169 7.24 33.86 -19.94
N TYR A 170 5.92 33.81 -19.96
CA TYR A 170 5.18 33.13 -21.01
C TYR A 170 5.19 33.94 -22.29
N GLY A 171 5.48 33.28 -23.42
CA GLY A 171 5.32 33.83 -24.76
C GLY A 171 3.86 34.05 -25.16
N GLU A 172 3.58 34.07 -26.45
CA GLU A 172 2.21 34.23 -26.98
C GLU A 172 1.29 33.02 -26.74
N GLY A 173 1.84 31.85 -26.31
CA GLY A 173 1.09 30.65 -26.02
C GLY A 173 0.64 30.53 -24.56
N ASP A 174 -0.11 29.49 -24.28
CA ASP A 174 -0.60 29.12 -22.92
C ASP A 174 0.41 28.33 -22.12
N GLY A 175 1.59 28.08 -22.64
CA GLY A 175 2.66 27.26 -22.01
C GLY A 175 2.51 25.77 -22.26
N LEU A 176 1.44 25.31 -22.91
CA LEU A 176 1.22 23.91 -23.28
C LEU A 176 1.63 23.69 -24.74
N VAL A 177 2.31 22.58 -25.01
CA VAL A 177 2.71 22.16 -26.36
C VAL A 177 1.95 20.90 -26.72
N GLU A 178 1.18 20.93 -27.83
CA GLU A 178 0.45 19.74 -28.30
C GLU A 178 1.45 18.57 -28.47
N ALA A 179 1.14 17.42 -27.87
CA ALA A 179 2.03 16.30 -27.79
C ALA A 179 1.30 14.98 -28.07
N PRO A 180 1.93 14.06 -28.82
CA PRO A 180 1.39 12.73 -29.02
C PRO A 180 1.52 11.91 -27.73
N VAL A 181 0.74 10.82 -27.65
CA VAL A 181 0.95 9.79 -26.62
C VAL A 181 2.25 9.07 -26.91
N ALA A 182 3.28 9.41 -26.17
CA ALA A 182 4.62 8.80 -26.32
C ALA A 182 5.41 8.92 -25.02
N PHE A 183 6.19 7.87 -24.70
CA PHE A 183 7.14 7.96 -23.62
C PHE A 183 8.32 8.87 -24.00
N THR A 184 8.74 9.67 -23.04
CA THR A 184 10.05 10.31 -23.06
C THR A 184 11.03 9.42 -22.30
N VAL A 185 12.08 8.99 -22.96
CA VAL A 185 13.11 8.15 -22.35
C VAL A 185 14.20 9.05 -21.79
N TYR A 186 14.37 9.03 -20.49
CA TYR A 186 15.45 9.70 -19.78
C TYR A 186 16.64 8.75 -19.71
N LYS A 187 17.64 8.98 -20.58
CA LYS A 187 18.88 8.18 -20.63
C LYS A 187 19.90 8.63 -19.58
N ASP A 188 19.45 9.08 -18.45
CA ASP A 188 20.31 9.17 -17.29
C ASP A 188 20.69 7.76 -16.80
N ASN A 189 21.40 7.66 -15.68
CA ASN A 189 21.89 6.38 -15.16
C ASN A 189 20.80 5.34 -14.84
N TYR A 190 19.52 5.63 -15.10
CA TYR A 190 18.38 4.89 -14.57
C TYR A 190 17.41 4.35 -15.62
N ASN A 191 17.52 4.73 -16.90
CA ASN A 191 16.61 4.28 -17.98
C ASN A 191 15.13 4.43 -17.61
N GLU A 192 14.73 5.63 -17.18
CA GLU A 192 13.37 5.92 -16.84
C GLU A 192 12.56 6.30 -18.09
N GLU A 193 11.40 5.69 -18.26
CA GLU A 193 10.41 6.07 -19.26
C GLU A 193 9.26 6.80 -18.61
N LYS A 194 8.97 8.02 -19.06
CA LYS A 194 7.85 8.83 -18.56
C LYS A 194 6.93 9.26 -19.68
N LEU A 195 5.65 9.10 -19.46
CA LEU A 195 4.61 9.79 -20.20
C LEU A 195 3.96 10.78 -19.24
N TYR A 196 3.94 12.05 -19.63
CA TYR A 196 3.21 13.07 -18.90
C TYR A 196 2.40 13.91 -19.88
N LEU A 197 1.09 13.82 -19.77
CA LEU A 197 0.15 14.51 -20.65
C LEU A 197 -0.88 15.28 -19.83
N VAL A 198 -1.34 16.37 -20.40
CA VAL A 198 -2.43 17.19 -19.86
C VAL A 198 -3.47 17.45 -20.94
N SER A 199 -4.73 17.66 -20.56
CA SER A 199 -5.80 18.09 -21.47
C SER A 199 -5.78 19.61 -21.65
N ASP A 200 -6.47 20.10 -22.70
CA ASP A 200 -6.60 21.52 -22.99
C ASP A 200 -7.59 22.26 -22.06
N GLY A 201 -8.33 21.53 -21.24
CA GLY A 201 -9.36 22.13 -20.38
C GLY A 201 -10.50 22.79 -21.15
N SER A 202 -10.75 22.39 -22.40
CA SER A 202 -11.78 22.98 -23.27
C SER A 202 -13.20 22.83 -22.72
N ASP A 203 -13.44 21.85 -21.88
CA ASP A 203 -14.67 21.61 -21.12
C ASP A 203 -14.69 22.29 -19.74
N GLY A 204 -13.68 23.07 -19.39
CA GLY A 204 -13.50 23.69 -18.09
C GLY A 204 -12.86 22.77 -17.05
N ILE A 205 -12.51 21.55 -17.45
CA ILE A 205 -11.90 20.53 -16.58
C ILE A 205 -10.54 20.16 -17.16
N TYR A 206 -9.50 20.35 -16.36
CA TYR A 206 -8.15 19.93 -16.72
C TYR A 206 -7.90 18.51 -16.22
N ARG A 207 -7.31 17.69 -17.06
CA ARG A 207 -6.91 16.33 -16.74
C ARG A 207 -5.41 16.20 -16.91
N SER A 208 -4.77 15.44 -16.03
CA SER A 208 -3.38 15.10 -16.17
C SER A 208 -3.19 13.59 -16.00
N LEU A 209 -2.30 13.02 -16.79
CA LEU A 209 -1.91 11.62 -16.71
C LEU A 209 -0.39 11.53 -16.67
N ARG A 210 0.13 10.93 -15.62
CA ARG A 210 1.54 10.54 -15.52
C ARG A 210 1.62 9.03 -15.51
N ILE A 211 2.44 8.46 -16.39
CA ILE A 211 2.81 7.04 -16.36
C ILE A 211 4.34 6.97 -16.33
N THR A 212 4.86 6.17 -15.43
CA THR A 212 6.29 6.00 -15.23
C THR A 212 6.63 4.51 -15.24
N ASN A 213 7.61 4.12 -16.05
CA ASN A 213 8.29 2.85 -15.96
C ASN A 213 9.74 3.14 -15.50
N HIS A 214 10.06 2.73 -14.28
CA HIS A 214 11.36 3.01 -13.68
C HIS A 214 12.05 1.72 -13.23
N ASP A 215 12.77 1.07 -14.14
CA ASP A 215 13.40 -0.24 -13.90
C ASP A 215 14.40 -0.23 -12.77
N ALA A 216 15.24 0.79 -12.68
CA ALA A 216 16.29 0.85 -11.67
C ALA A 216 15.75 0.99 -10.25
N PHE A 217 14.64 1.73 -10.07
CA PHE A 217 13.99 1.87 -8.76
C PHE A 217 12.82 0.91 -8.58
N ARG A 218 12.54 0.06 -9.56
CA ARG A 218 11.44 -0.91 -9.55
C ARG A 218 10.09 -0.28 -9.22
N THR A 219 9.86 0.94 -9.72
CA THR A 219 8.64 1.69 -9.52
C THR A 219 7.90 1.84 -10.84
N TYR A 220 6.66 1.41 -10.87
CA TYR A 220 5.76 1.52 -12.01
C TYR A 220 4.51 2.22 -11.52
N GLU A 221 4.20 3.35 -12.13
CA GLU A 221 3.14 4.21 -11.63
C GLU A 221 2.25 4.70 -12.77
N LEU A 222 0.95 4.68 -12.53
CA LEU A 222 -0.04 5.45 -13.27
C LEU A 222 -0.70 6.40 -12.27
N LEU A 223 -0.65 7.69 -12.53
CA LEU A 223 -1.32 8.71 -11.75
C LEU A 223 -2.15 9.59 -12.68
N TYR A 224 -3.47 9.50 -12.53
CA TYR A 224 -4.42 10.39 -13.19
C TYR A 224 -5.03 11.35 -12.19
N LYS A 225 -5.14 12.61 -12.55
CA LYS A 225 -5.75 13.66 -11.73
C LYS A 225 -6.68 14.53 -12.55
N VAL A 226 -7.75 14.99 -11.92
CA VAL A 226 -8.70 15.96 -12.45
C VAL A 226 -8.63 17.25 -11.64
N SER A 227 -8.58 18.38 -12.31
CA SER A 227 -8.54 19.69 -11.70
C SER A 227 -9.53 20.63 -12.37
N GLY A 228 -10.37 21.28 -11.58
CA GLY A 228 -11.33 22.28 -12.10
C GLY A 228 -10.71 23.63 -12.44
N ASP A 229 -9.49 23.90 -12.00
CA ASP A 229 -8.85 25.22 -12.12
C ASP A 229 -7.45 25.17 -12.73
N GLY A 230 -6.99 24.00 -13.19
CA GLY A 230 -5.63 23.82 -13.65
C GLY A 230 -4.59 23.76 -12.50
N TYR A 231 -5.03 23.84 -11.26
CA TYR A 231 -4.17 23.60 -10.10
C TYR A 231 -3.87 22.09 -9.95
N SER A 232 -2.86 21.75 -9.20
CA SER A 232 -2.29 20.39 -9.13
C SER A 232 -3.23 19.30 -8.61
N GLY A 233 -4.53 19.52 -8.57
CA GLY A 233 -5.50 18.56 -8.07
C GLY A 233 -5.38 18.41 -6.55
N ILE A 234 -5.24 17.16 -6.08
CA ILE A 234 -5.12 16.87 -4.66
C ILE A 234 -3.69 17.14 -4.20
N THR A 235 -3.51 18.02 -3.22
CA THR A 235 -2.20 18.29 -2.63
C THR A 235 -1.92 17.43 -1.41
N GLU A 236 -2.89 17.32 -0.50
CA GLU A 236 -2.76 16.52 0.71
C GLU A 236 -4.13 15.92 1.09
N LEU A 237 -4.13 14.66 1.51
CA LEU A 237 -5.32 13.98 1.99
C LEU A 237 -5.09 13.36 3.36
N TYR A 238 -6.01 13.61 4.27
CA TYR A 238 -5.99 13.12 5.63
C TYR A 238 -7.18 12.17 5.87
N SER A 239 -6.96 11.09 6.61
CA SER A 239 -8.05 10.24 7.06
C SER A 239 -8.85 10.96 8.15
N MET A 240 -10.19 10.87 8.11
CA MET A 240 -11.06 11.41 9.16
C MET A 240 -10.74 10.83 10.54
N THR A 241 -10.30 9.56 10.60
CA THR A 241 -9.94 8.89 11.85
C THR A 241 -8.61 9.36 12.44
N ALA A 242 -7.72 9.94 11.63
CA ALA A 242 -6.42 10.45 12.05
C ALA A 242 -6.42 11.96 12.35
N ALA A 243 -7.50 12.65 12.01
CA ALA A 243 -7.58 14.11 12.08
C ALA A 243 -7.42 14.68 13.51
N SER A 244 -7.73 13.90 14.55
CA SER A 244 -7.59 14.34 15.95
C SER A 244 -6.15 14.43 16.45
N GLU A 245 -5.17 13.90 15.70
CA GLU A 245 -3.77 13.81 16.13
C GLU A 245 -2.76 14.50 15.18
N LEU A 246 -3.19 14.95 13.99
CA LEU A 246 -2.29 15.48 12.98
C LEU A 246 -2.17 17.01 13.05
N HIS A 247 -1.21 17.47 13.84
CA HIS A 247 -0.66 18.81 13.72
C HIS A 247 0.48 18.79 12.68
N PHE A 248 0.15 19.02 11.39
CA PHE A 248 1.18 19.30 10.39
C PHE A 248 1.30 20.79 10.15
N GLY A 249 2.46 21.31 10.52
CA GLY A 249 2.78 22.74 10.28
C GLY A 249 1.85 23.69 11.06
N THR A 250 2.20 24.92 11.16
CA THR A 250 1.54 25.94 11.99
C THR A 250 0.17 26.43 11.49
N GLU A 251 -0.46 25.78 10.51
CA GLU A 251 -1.82 26.13 10.02
C GLU A 251 -2.74 24.91 10.16
N MET A 252 -3.78 25.06 10.99
CA MET A 252 -4.88 24.11 11.06
C MET A 252 -5.62 24.14 9.71
N ILE A 253 -5.56 23.04 8.97
CA ILE A 253 -6.57 22.75 7.97
C ILE A 253 -7.87 22.51 8.75
N GLY A 254 -8.82 23.42 8.77
CA GLY A 254 -10.05 23.44 9.54
C GLY A 254 -10.51 22.17 10.28
N ASP A 255 -11.50 22.27 11.10
CA ASP A 255 -12.09 21.09 11.75
C ASP A 255 -12.78 20.24 10.67
N PRO A 256 -12.37 18.98 10.45
CA PRO A 256 -13.01 18.12 9.45
C PRO A 256 -14.50 17.86 9.75
N ASP A 257 -14.92 17.98 11.01
CA ASP A 257 -16.33 17.80 11.40
C ASP A 257 -17.20 19.01 10.97
N GLU A 258 -16.58 20.17 10.71
CA GLU A 258 -17.27 21.36 10.18
C GLU A 258 -17.41 21.35 8.65
N LEU A 259 -16.69 20.44 7.95
CA LEU A 259 -16.78 20.34 6.50
C LEU A 259 -18.14 19.73 6.08
N PRO A 260 -18.74 20.23 4.98
CA PRO A 260 -19.95 19.64 4.43
C PRO A 260 -19.80 18.13 4.18
N ASP A 261 -20.86 17.39 4.46
CA ASP A 261 -20.88 15.97 4.09
C ASP A 261 -21.01 15.81 2.57
N LEU A 262 -20.47 14.67 2.09
CA LEU A 262 -20.61 14.31 0.68
C LEU A 262 -22.08 14.03 0.37
N ILE A 263 -22.56 14.57 -0.76
CA ILE A 263 -23.90 14.33 -1.30
C ILE A 263 -23.97 12.94 -1.92
N LYS A 264 -22.89 12.55 -2.61
CA LYS A 264 -22.74 11.22 -3.21
C LYS A 264 -22.63 10.17 -2.13
N SER A 265 -23.37 9.07 -2.28
CA SER A 265 -23.22 7.91 -1.38
C SER A 265 -21.91 7.17 -1.66
N GLU A 266 -21.41 6.44 -0.67
CA GLU A 266 -20.26 5.55 -0.83
C GLU A 266 -20.48 4.54 -1.96
N ALA A 267 -21.67 3.95 -2.05
CA ALA A 267 -22.02 3.00 -3.10
C ALA A 267 -21.96 3.61 -4.51
N ASP A 268 -22.41 4.86 -4.66
CA ASP A 268 -22.31 5.58 -5.94
C ASP A 268 -20.85 5.90 -6.28
N ALA A 269 -20.06 6.27 -5.27
CA ALA A 269 -18.62 6.52 -5.46
C ALA A 269 -17.87 5.26 -5.90
N VAL A 270 -18.17 4.11 -5.29
CA VAL A 270 -17.65 2.79 -5.71
C VAL A 270 -18.09 2.47 -7.14
N SER A 271 -19.36 2.72 -7.47
CA SER A 271 -19.86 2.49 -8.85
C SER A 271 -19.14 3.35 -9.89
N ASP A 272 -18.79 4.59 -9.57
CA ASP A 272 -18.01 5.45 -10.47
C ASP A 272 -16.60 4.90 -10.68
N ALA A 273 -15.93 4.45 -9.61
CA ALA A 273 -14.61 3.85 -9.69
C ALA A 273 -14.63 2.52 -10.48
N ASP A 274 -15.59 1.63 -10.21
CA ASP A 274 -15.75 0.36 -10.92
C ASP A 274 -15.99 0.56 -12.42
N ARG A 275 -16.80 1.57 -12.78
CA ARG A 275 -17.04 1.94 -14.18
C ARG A 275 -15.73 2.37 -14.85
N MET A 276 -14.96 3.23 -14.20
CA MET A 276 -13.67 3.67 -14.75
C MET A 276 -12.69 2.50 -14.92
N LEU A 277 -12.62 1.57 -13.97
CA LEU A 277 -11.81 0.36 -14.11
C LEU A 277 -12.24 -0.49 -15.31
N ALA A 278 -13.54 -0.67 -15.49
CA ALA A 278 -14.09 -1.44 -16.62
C ALA A 278 -13.73 -0.77 -17.96
N ASP A 279 -13.87 0.56 -18.07
CA ASP A 279 -13.56 1.31 -19.28
C ASP A 279 -12.05 1.26 -19.61
N LEU A 280 -11.20 1.33 -18.59
CA LEU A 280 -9.75 1.15 -18.72
C LEU A 280 -9.37 -0.30 -19.05
N GLY A 281 -10.28 -1.26 -18.84
CA GLY A 281 -10.05 -2.70 -19.02
C GLY A 281 -9.20 -3.32 -17.91
N ILE A 282 -9.09 -2.63 -16.78
CA ILE A 282 -8.44 -3.14 -15.57
C ILE A 282 -9.41 -4.11 -14.89
N ARG A 283 -8.97 -5.34 -14.69
CA ARG A 283 -9.80 -6.45 -14.20
C ARG A 283 -9.13 -7.13 -13.00
N ASP A 284 -9.88 -8.03 -12.39
CA ASP A 284 -9.41 -8.86 -11.29
C ASP A 284 -9.05 -8.05 -10.02
N PHE A 285 -9.83 -6.99 -9.78
CA PHE A 285 -9.79 -6.20 -8.57
C PHE A 285 -11.16 -6.15 -7.91
N ARG A 286 -11.17 -6.02 -6.60
CA ARG A 286 -12.38 -5.72 -5.81
C ARG A 286 -12.06 -4.64 -4.77
N VAL A 287 -13.10 -3.95 -4.33
CA VAL A 287 -12.96 -3.00 -3.23
C VAL A 287 -12.44 -3.74 -1.99
N LYS A 288 -11.37 -3.20 -1.41
CA LYS A 288 -10.80 -3.65 -0.14
C LYS A 288 -11.39 -2.87 1.02
N ASN A 289 -11.36 -1.55 0.90
CA ASN A 289 -11.95 -0.63 1.87
C ASN A 289 -12.31 0.70 1.22
N THR A 290 -13.24 1.40 1.83
CA THR A 290 -13.57 2.78 1.53
C THR A 290 -13.43 3.59 2.80
N ASP A 291 -12.71 4.71 2.71
CA ASP A 291 -12.52 5.65 3.81
C ASP A 291 -13.02 7.02 3.38
N THR A 292 -13.65 7.76 4.30
CA THR A 292 -13.82 9.20 4.12
C THR A 292 -12.50 9.89 4.46
N VAL A 293 -12.03 10.71 3.55
CA VAL A 293 -10.83 11.53 3.69
C VAL A 293 -11.19 12.99 3.49
N PHE A 294 -10.34 13.89 3.91
CA PHE A 294 -10.48 15.32 3.63
C PHE A 294 -9.12 15.91 3.26
N GLY A 295 -9.12 17.04 2.60
CA GLY A 295 -7.90 17.72 2.20
C GLY A 295 -8.15 18.80 1.16
N ASP A 296 -7.07 19.43 0.69
CA ASP A 296 -7.15 20.39 -0.40
C ASP A 296 -7.37 19.63 -1.71
N ILE A 297 -8.57 19.74 -2.22
CA ILE A 297 -8.99 19.17 -3.51
C ILE A 297 -9.39 20.32 -4.41
N ASN A 298 -8.60 20.59 -5.43
CA ASN A 298 -8.80 21.70 -6.37
C ASN A 298 -8.83 23.09 -5.70
N GLY A 299 -8.04 23.30 -4.66
CA GLY A 299 -7.94 24.59 -3.98
C GLY A 299 -9.02 24.83 -2.92
N GLU A 300 -9.82 23.83 -2.60
CA GLU A 300 -10.84 23.87 -1.55
C GLU A 300 -10.63 22.71 -0.56
N ILE A 301 -10.74 23.02 0.74
CA ILE A 301 -10.71 21.99 1.77
C ILE A 301 -12.08 21.33 1.80
N ARG A 302 -12.14 20.04 1.45
CA ARG A 302 -13.38 19.28 1.38
C ARG A 302 -13.18 17.79 1.60
N LYS A 303 -14.29 17.08 1.85
CA LYS A 303 -14.33 15.63 1.99
C LYS A 303 -14.30 14.94 0.62
N ALA A 304 -13.79 13.71 0.61
CA ALA A 304 -13.84 12.78 -0.51
C ALA A 304 -13.88 11.34 0.00
N TYR A 305 -14.29 10.40 -0.84
CA TYR A 305 -14.07 8.97 -0.62
C TYR A 305 -12.72 8.56 -1.18
N ARG A 306 -11.91 7.86 -0.37
CA ARG A 306 -10.76 7.11 -0.84
C ARG A 306 -11.16 5.64 -0.93
N ILE A 307 -11.18 5.10 -2.12
CA ILE A 307 -11.54 3.72 -2.41
C ILE A 307 -10.28 2.96 -2.77
N SER A 308 -9.92 1.99 -1.93
CA SER A 308 -8.77 1.12 -2.16
C SER A 308 -9.22 -0.22 -2.68
N TYR A 309 -8.59 -0.69 -3.74
CA TYR A 309 -8.85 -1.97 -4.36
C TYR A 309 -7.74 -2.97 -4.02
N THR A 310 -8.08 -4.23 -4.02
CA THR A 310 -7.11 -5.33 -3.94
C THR A 310 -7.32 -6.28 -5.10
N ARG A 311 -6.23 -6.86 -5.58
CA ARG A 311 -6.30 -7.88 -6.63
C ARG A 311 -6.98 -9.14 -6.11
N VAL A 312 -7.66 -9.82 -7.03
CA VAL A 312 -8.35 -11.09 -6.79
C VAL A 312 -7.83 -12.14 -7.77
N LEU A 313 -7.52 -13.31 -7.29
CA LEU A 313 -7.15 -14.45 -8.13
C LEU A 313 -7.99 -15.66 -7.74
N ASN A 314 -8.82 -16.13 -8.67
CA ASN A 314 -9.75 -17.24 -8.44
C ASN A 314 -10.65 -17.10 -7.19
N GLY A 315 -11.08 -15.85 -6.89
CA GLY A 315 -11.96 -15.56 -5.76
C GLY A 315 -11.23 -15.24 -4.44
N ALA A 316 -9.93 -15.51 -4.34
CA ALA A 316 -9.12 -15.13 -3.19
C ALA A 316 -8.47 -13.74 -3.39
N SER A 317 -8.54 -12.89 -2.40
CA SER A 317 -7.92 -11.56 -2.42
C SER A 317 -6.51 -11.57 -1.93
N PHE A 318 -5.77 -10.56 -2.38
CA PHE A 318 -4.46 -10.25 -1.82
C PHE A 318 -4.61 -9.47 -0.50
N ASN A 319 -3.84 -9.86 0.48
CA ASN A 319 -3.76 -9.21 1.79
C ASN A 319 -2.61 -8.21 1.78
N TYR A 320 -2.86 -7.01 1.24
CA TYR A 320 -1.91 -5.90 1.34
C TYR A 320 -2.16 -5.08 2.59
N ASN A 321 -1.08 -4.63 3.23
CA ASN A 321 -1.07 -3.81 4.43
C ASN A 321 -0.14 -2.63 4.26
N TYR A 322 -0.33 -1.57 5.03
CA TYR A 322 0.57 -0.41 5.00
C TYR A 322 2.00 -0.72 5.50
N ASN A 323 2.20 -1.86 6.18
CA ASN A 323 3.53 -2.37 6.57
C ASN A 323 4.21 -3.16 5.45
N ASP A 324 3.56 -3.33 4.31
CA ASP A 324 4.14 -4.04 3.18
C ASP A 324 5.29 -3.23 2.58
N VAL A 325 6.11 -3.91 1.79
CA VAL A 325 7.25 -3.29 1.12
C VAL A 325 6.79 -2.12 0.27
N ASP A 326 7.29 -0.94 0.61
CA ASP A 326 7.08 0.27 -0.18
C ASP A 326 8.13 0.40 -1.28
N SER A 327 7.72 0.94 -2.42
CA SER A 327 8.65 1.25 -3.52
C SER A 327 9.70 2.24 -3.04
N GLY A 328 10.96 1.92 -3.32
CA GLY A 328 12.08 2.77 -2.92
C GLY A 328 12.73 2.37 -1.61
N MET A 329 12.15 1.47 -0.82
CA MET A 329 12.91 0.79 0.23
C MET A 329 14.07 0.01 -0.40
N ALA A 330 15.20 0.00 0.26
CA ALA A 330 16.37 -0.71 -0.24
C ALA A 330 16.74 -1.85 0.70
N VAL A 331 16.80 -3.05 0.15
CA VAL A 331 17.27 -4.25 0.85
C VAL A 331 18.71 -4.59 0.45
N ASP A 332 19.37 -5.39 1.28
CA ASP A 332 20.70 -5.93 0.94
C ASP A 332 20.57 -6.82 -0.31
N ASP A 333 21.34 -6.51 -1.36
CA ASP A 333 21.31 -7.24 -2.63
C ASP A 333 22.14 -8.55 -2.60
N GLY A 334 22.62 -8.94 -1.42
CA GLY A 334 23.50 -10.11 -1.25
C GLY A 334 24.88 -9.98 -1.86
N LYS A 335 25.21 -8.83 -2.48
CA LYS A 335 26.48 -8.52 -3.13
C LYS A 335 27.25 -7.40 -2.43
N GLY A 336 26.77 -7.01 -1.24
CA GLY A 336 27.32 -5.92 -0.43
C GLY A 336 26.83 -4.53 -0.83
N GLY A 337 25.79 -4.44 -1.63
CA GLY A 337 25.05 -3.23 -2.00
C GLY A 337 23.62 -3.25 -1.46
N LYS A 338 22.88 -2.17 -1.73
CA LYS A 338 21.45 -2.09 -1.51
C LYS A 338 20.72 -1.94 -2.83
N ALA A 339 19.72 -2.75 -3.06
CA ALA A 339 18.84 -2.66 -4.21
C ALA A 339 17.42 -2.22 -3.79
N PRO A 340 16.77 -1.35 -4.56
CA PRO A 340 15.38 -1.01 -4.31
C PRO A 340 14.51 -2.27 -4.46
N VAL A 341 13.53 -2.38 -3.58
CA VAL A 341 12.59 -3.51 -3.59
C VAL A 341 11.43 -3.19 -4.51
N TRP A 342 10.92 -4.22 -5.17
CA TRP A 342 9.66 -4.15 -5.87
C TRP A 342 8.51 -3.98 -4.86
N GLY A 343 7.92 -2.79 -4.82
CA GLY A 343 6.85 -2.45 -3.91
C GLY A 343 5.57 -3.24 -4.14
N THR A 344 4.64 -3.12 -3.21
CA THR A 344 3.33 -3.76 -3.28
C THR A 344 2.48 -3.13 -4.39
N GLU A 345 1.63 -3.94 -5.01
CA GLU A 345 0.63 -3.44 -5.94
C GLU A 345 -0.45 -2.66 -5.19
N GLU A 346 -0.72 -1.44 -5.63
CA GLU A 346 -1.77 -0.60 -5.08
C GLU A 346 -2.66 -0.03 -6.18
N LEU A 347 -3.95 0.05 -5.92
CA LEU A 347 -4.93 0.68 -6.79
C LEU A 347 -5.91 1.47 -5.93
N LYS A 348 -5.93 2.79 -6.13
CA LYS A 348 -6.70 3.72 -5.31
C LYS A 348 -7.43 4.74 -6.17
N PHE A 349 -8.63 5.10 -5.73
CA PHE A 349 -9.41 6.19 -6.29
C PHE A 349 -9.71 7.23 -5.21
N ILE A 350 -9.76 8.49 -5.63
CA ILE A 350 -10.37 9.56 -4.86
C ILE A 350 -11.60 10.03 -5.62
N VAL A 351 -12.73 10.00 -4.94
CA VAL A 351 -14.04 10.32 -5.53
C VAL A 351 -14.73 11.40 -4.71
N THR A 352 -15.12 12.48 -5.39
CA THR A 352 -15.91 13.57 -4.82
C THR A 352 -17.34 13.52 -5.35
N ASP A 353 -18.16 14.52 -5.00
CA ASP A 353 -19.52 14.67 -5.54
C ASP A 353 -19.52 14.82 -7.07
N GLU A 354 -18.46 15.40 -7.64
CA GLU A 354 -18.32 15.57 -9.09
C GLU A 354 -17.84 14.31 -9.82
N GLY A 355 -17.38 13.30 -9.10
CA GLY A 355 -16.90 12.03 -9.65
C GLY A 355 -15.46 11.72 -9.27
N VAL A 356 -14.81 10.88 -10.07
CA VAL A 356 -13.39 10.50 -9.85
C VAL A 356 -12.48 11.68 -10.13
N VAL A 357 -11.72 12.10 -9.12
CA VAL A 357 -10.74 13.19 -9.21
C VAL A 357 -9.30 12.71 -9.21
N GLN A 358 -9.05 11.47 -8.75
CA GLN A 358 -7.74 10.83 -8.85
C GLN A 358 -7.89 9.31 -9.02
N LEU A 359 -7.04 8.75 -9.86
CA LEU A 359 -6.73 7.32 -9.94
C LEU A 359 -5.23 7.16 -9.79
N GLU A 360 -4.82 6.31 -8.88
CA GLU A 360 -3.44 5.92 -8.66
C GLU A 360 -3.30 4.39 -8.75
N MET A 361 -2.39 3.92 -9.58
CA MET A 361 -1.98 2.53 -9.65
C MET A 361 -0.46 2.47 -9.47
N LEU A 362 -0.02 1.73 -8.49
CA LEU A 362 1.39 1.52 -8.19
C LEU A 362 1.75 0.05 -8.36
N ASN A 363 2.91 -0.20 -8.93
CA ASN A 363 3.55 -1.50 -9.02
C ASN A 363 2.64 -2.64 -9.52
N PRO A 364 1.89 -2.45 -10.60
CA PRO A 364 1.06 -3.51 -11.15
C PRO A 364 1.89 -4.74 -11.48
N LEU A 365 1.27 -5.92 -11.42
CA LEU A 365 1.93 -7.18 -11.68
C LEU A 365 1.27 -7.96 -12.81
N ASN A 366 2.07 -8.75 -13.51
CA ASN A 366 1.61 -9.77 -14.45
C ASN A 366 1.51 -11.12 -13.74
N ILE A 367 0.46 -11.87 -14.03
CA ILE A 367 0.38 -13.28 -13.70
C ILE A 367 1.00 -14.04 -14.88
N ASP A 368 2.25 -14.50 -14.72
CA ASP A 368 3.00 -15.13 -15.82
C ASP A 368 2.61 -16.59 -16.00
N GLU A 369 2.42 -17.31 -14.90
CA GLU A 369 2.12 -18.74 -14.89
C GLU A 369 1.32 -19.13 -13.65
N THR A 370 0.18 -19.77 -13.84
CA THR A 370 -0.50 -20.48 -12.75
C THR A 370 0.21 -21.79 -12.47
N VAL A 371 0.92 -21.87 -11.35
CA VAL A 371 1.61 -23.08 -10.91
C VAL A 371 0.62 -24.14 -10.48
N THR A 372 -0.37 -23.76 -9.69
CA THR A 372 -1.53 -24.58 -9.32
C THR A 372 -2.68 -23.70 -8.84
N GLU A 373 -3.91 -24.09 -9.18
CA GLU A 373 -5.12 -23.48 -8.62
C GLU A 373 -5.52 -24.08 -7.26
N TYR A 374 -4.99 -25.26 -6.93
CA TYR A 374 -5.35 -26.04 -5.74
C TYR A 374 -4.12 -26.24 -4.85
N THR A 375 -3.63 -25.15 -4.27
CA THR A 375 -2.46 -25.18 -3.41
C THR A 375 -2.69 -26.00 -2.15
N LYS A 376 -1.80 -26.94 -1.86
CA LYS A 376 -1.84 -27.66 -0.59
C LYS A 376 -1.47 -26.73 0.56
N MET A 377 -2.38 -26.59 1.51
CA MET A 377 -2.20 -25.79 2.71
C MET A 377 -2.17 -26.65 3.97
N LYS A 378 -1.60 -26.10 5.02
CA LYS A 378 -1.66 -26.68 6.39
C LYS A 378 -3.05 -26.47 7.00
N ASP A 379 -3.45 -27.38 7.87
CA ASP A 379 -4.64 -27.22 8.72
C ASP A 379 -4.49 -25.99 9.62
N PHE A 380 -5.60 -25.30 9.89
CA PHE A 380 -5.63 -24.10 10.72
C PHE A 380 -4.99 -24.28 12.10
N GLU A 381 -5.24 -25.41 12.78
CA GLU A 381 -4.63 -25.69 14.08
C GLU A 381 -3.09 -25.76 14.01
N SER A 382 -2.54 -26.32 12.94
CA SER A 382 -1.09 -26.31 12.72
C SER A 382 -0.54 -24.90 12.56
N ILE A 383 -1.27 -24.02 11.89
CA ILE A 383 -0.93 -22.59 11.76
C ILE A 383 -1.00 -21.90 13.13
N MET A 384 -2.04 -22.18 13.92
CA MET A 384 -2.19 -21.61 15.26
C MET A 384 -1.08 -22.05 16.21
N ASP A 385 -0.61 -23.29 16.12
CA ASP A 385 0.54 -23.76 16.91
C ASP A 385 1.86 -23.06 16.53
N ILE A 386 2.02 -22.72 15.26
CA ILE A 386 3.14 -21.90 14.80
C ILE A 386 2.98 -20.46 15.31
N PHE A 387 1.80 -19.86 15.15
CA PHE A 387 1.49 -18.52 15.64
C PHE A 387 1.82 -18.36 17.13
N LYS A 388 1.32 -19.26 17.98
CA LYS A 388 1.52 -19.22 19.45
C LYS A 388 3.00 -19.20 19.83
N ARG A 389 3.86 -19.86 19.07
CA ARG A 389 5.31 -19.87 19.29
C ARG A 389 5.99 -18.63 18.73
N MET A 390 5.68 -18.31 17.48
CA MET A 390 6.40 -17.27 16.76
C MET A 390 6.09 -15.87 17.25
N ILE A 391 4.84 -15.58 17.64
CA ILE A 391 4.47 -14.26 18.16
C ILE A 391 5.27 -13.89 19.42
N LEU A 392 5.54 -14.86 20.28
CA LEU A 392 6.36 -14.65 21.48
C LEU A 392 7.85 -14.44 21.17
N ILE A 393 8.33 -15.00 20.07
CA ILE A 393 9.73 -14.86 19.62
C ILE A 393 9.92 -13.51 18.92
N VAL A 394 9.06 -13.19 17.95
CA VAL A 394 9.15 -11.96 17.15
C VAL A 394 9.06 -10.71 18.03
N TYR A 395 8.20 -10.75 19.04
CA TYR A 395 7.98 -9.63 19.95
C TYR A 395 8.67 -9.78 21.33
N ALA A 396 9.64 -10.68 21.44
CA ALA A 396 10.36 -10.94 22.70
C ALA A 396 11.12 -9.72 23.25
N ASN A 397 11.54 -8.81 22.38
CA ASN A 397 12.31 -7.62 22.76
C ASN A 397 11.38 -6.55 23.31
N VAL A 398 11.11 -6.61 24.62
CA VAL A 398 10.34 -5.61 25.36
C VAL A 398 11.32 -4.88 26.28
N PRO A 399 11.37 -3.54 26.27
CA PRO A 399 12.25 -2.76 27.16
C PRO A 399 12.08 -3.11 28.63
N GLU A 400 13.15 -2.99 29.40
CA GLU A 400 13.12 -3.29 30.84
C GLU A 400 12.14 -2.34 31.57
N GLY A 401 11.28 -2.92 32.39
CA GLY A 401 10.24 -2.17 33.12
C GLY A 401 8.95 -1.92 32.33
N GLU A 402 8.90 -2.30 31.06
CA GLU A 402 7.68 -2.21 30.24
C GLU A 402 6.95 -3.56 30.13
N VAL A 403 5.66 -3.51 29.85
CA VAL A 403 4.83 -4.67 29.51
C VAL A 403 4.18 -4.39 28.17
N ARG A 404 4.48 -5.23 27.20
CA ARG A 404 3.84 -5.17 25.87
C ARG A 404 2.60 -6.05 25.85
N LYS A 405 1.47 -5.48 25.45
CA LYS A 405 0.22 -6.22 25.24
C LYS A 405 -0.12 -6.21 23.76
N ILE A 406 -0.35 -7.38 23.20
CA ILE A 406 -0.81 -7.59 21.83
C ILE A 406 -2.19 -8.21 21.92
N ARG A 407 -3.12 -7.69 21.11
CA ARG A 407 -4.46 -8.23 20.96
C ARG A 407 -4.69 -8.55 19.48
N ILE A 408 -5.10 -9.78 19.20
CA ILE A 408 -5.46 -10.22 17.85
C ILE A 408 -7.00 -10.31 17.79
N GLU A 409 -7.59 -9.59 16.84
CA GLU A 409 -9.05 -9.53 16.65
C GLU A 409 -9.52 -10.13 15.32
N ARG A 410 -8.59 -10.30 14.36
CA ARG A 410 -8.89 -10.89 13.06
C ARG A 410 -7.74 -11.77 12.60
N ILE A 411 -8.09 -12.93 12.03
CA ILE A 411 -7.18 -13.86 11.35
C ILE A 411 -7.71 -14.04 9.94
N GLU A 412 -6.91 -13.81 8.92
CA GLU A 412 -7.38 -13.83 7.54
C GLU A 412 -6.50 -14.69 6.66
N LEU A 413 -7.11 -15.62 5.92
CA LEU A 413 -6.48 -16.34 4.83
C LEU A 413 -6.63 -15.51 3.55
N GLY A 414 -5.53 -15.19 2.90
CA GLY A 414 -5.52 -14.48 1.63
C GLY A 414 -4.31 -14.85 0.80
N LEU A 415 -4.05 -14.06 -0.22
CA LEU A 415 -2.89 -14.22 -1.08
C LEU A 415 -1.85 -13.13 -0.81
N MET A 416 -0.59 -13.47 -0.97
CA MET A 416 0.51 -12.51 -0.90
C MET A 416 1.56 -12.86 -1.94
N ARG A 417 2.17 -11.82 -2.54
CA ARG A 417 3.38 -12.00 -3.33
C ARG A 417 4.58 -12.09 -2.40
N VAL A 418 5.41 -13.11 -2.60
CA VAL A 418 6.75 -13.23 -2.02
C VAL A 418 7.78 -13.24 -3.14
N LEU A 419 8.97 -12.72 -2.88
CA LEU A 419 10.06 -12.72 -3.87
C LEU A 419 10.59 -14.14 -4.08
N GLU A 420 10.99 -14.44 -5.30
CA GLU A 420 11.77 -15.65 -5.58
C GLU A 420 13.21 -15.51 -5.04
N PRO A 421 13.83 -16.62 -4.60
CA PRO A 421 15.23 -16.58 -4.18
C PRO A 421 16.12 -15.97 -5.26
N ASP A 422 17.06 -15.14 -4.84
CA ASP A 422 18.04 -14.49 -5.70
C ASP A 422 17.47 -13.58 -6.81
N SER A 423 16.16 -13.27 -6.74
CA SER A 423 15.48 -12.36 -7.66
C SER A 423 14.81 -11.22 -6.91
N LEU A 424 14.95 -10.01 -7.44
CA LEU A 424 14.21 -8.83 -7.00
C LEU A 424 13.13 -8.41 -8.03
N ASP A 425 13.00 -9.17 -9.12
CA ASP A 425 12.19 -8.83 -10.29
C ASP A 425 11.11 -9.88 -10.59
N SER A 426 11.17 -11.05 -9.94
CA SER A 426 10.17 -12.09 -10.02
C SER A 426 9.70 -12.50 -8.63
N GLY A 427 8.48 -12.97 -8.55
CA GLY A 427 7.85 -13.40 -7.32
C GLY A 427 6.89 -14.54 -7.54
N VAL A 428 6.41 -15.08 -6.45
CA VAL A 428 5.35 -16.07 -6.45
C VAL A 428 4.23 -15.63 -5.53
N ILE A 429 3.01 -15.77 -6.01
CA ILE A 429 1.80 -15.60 -5.19
C ILE A 429 1.58 -16.90 -4.44
N ILE A 430 1.38 -16.78 -3.15
CA ILE A 430 1.11 -17.89 -2.24
C ILE A 430 -0.03 -17.57 -1.28
N PRO A 431 -0.79 -18.56 -0.79
CA PRO A 431 -1.71 -18.35 0.32
C PRO A 431 -0.96 -18.10 1.63
N VAL A 432 -1.44 -17.13 2.40
CA VAL A 432 -0.89 -16.72 3.69
C VAL A 432 -1.98 -16.52 4.72
N TRP A 433 -1.62 -16.71 5.99
CA TRP A 433 -2.42 -16.33 7.14
C TRP A 433 -1.87 -15.06 7.79
N ASP A 434 -2.70 -14.03 7.87
CA ASP A 434 -2.39 -12.78 8.53
C ASP A 434 -3.13 -12.64 9.86
N PHE A 435 -2.43 -12.10 10.85
CA PHE A 435 -2.92 -11.90 12.20
C PHE A 435 -2.97 -10.41 12.51
N TYR A 436 -4.19 -9.86 12.60
CA TYR A 436 -4.43 -8.43 12.72
C TYR A 436 -4.85 -8.02 14.12
N GLY A 437 -4.34 -6.86 14.54
CA GLY A 437 -4.80 -6.15 15.72
C GLY A 437 -6.04 -5.28 15.49
N PRO A 438 -6.47 -4.56 16.54
CA PRO A 438 -7.69 -3.75 16.51
C PRO A 438 -7.69 -2.62 15.48
N SER A 439 -6.52 -2.02 15.21
CA SER A 439 -6.37 -0.93 14.24
C SER A 439 -6.05 -1.41 12.83
N GLY A 440 -6.10 -2.74 12.60
CA GLY A 440 -5.78 -3.33 11.29
C GLY A 440 -4.28 -3.56 11.06
N GLU A 441 -3.44 -3.30 12.04
CA GLU A 441 -2.00 -3.61 12.01
C GLU A 441 -1.76 -5.12 11.95
N THR A 442 -0.82 -5.56 11.11
CA THR A 442 -0.44 -6.97 10.99
C THR A 442 0.70 -7.30 11.96
N TYR A 443 0.43 -8.19 12.90
CA TYR A 443 1.43 -8.64 13.87
C TYR A 443 2.28 -9.81 13.35
N LEU A 444 1.70 -10.69 12.55
CA LEU A 444 2.42 -11.84 12.01
C LEU A 444 1.78 -12.28 10.69
N THR A 445 2.62 -12.71 9.74
CA THR A 445 2.20 -13.38 8.51
C THR A 445 2.84 -14.76 8.46
N ILE A 446 2.04 -15.79 8.20
CA ILE A 446 2.48 -17.18 8.11
C ILE A 446 2.11 -17.74 6.74
N ASN A 447 3.09 -18.30 6.05
CA ASN A 447 2.88 -19.04 4.81
C ASN A 447 1.97 -20.24 5.06
N ALA A 448 0.83 -20.29 4.41
CA ALA A 448 -0.15 -21.36 4.62
C ALA A 448 0.32 -22.71 4.08
N ILE A 449 1.33 -22.76 3.21
CA ILE A 449 1.86 -23.98 2.58
C ILE A 449 2.78 -24.72 3.53
N ASP A 450 3.84 -24.04 4.01
CA ASP A 450 4.89 -24.69 4.78
C ASP A 450 4.93 -24.26 6.27
N GLY A 451 4.27 -23.15 6.60
CA GLY A 451 4.22 -22.58 7.95
C GLY A 451 5.39 -21.67 8.29
N SER A 452 6.23 -21.31 7.33
CA SER A 452 7.27 -20.31 7.55
C SER A 452 6.68 -18.93 7.82
N THR A 453 7.34 -18.14 8.66
CA THR A 453 6.95 -16.73 8.87
C THR A 453 7.48 -15.85 7.76
N ILE A 454 6.68 -14.87 7.37
CA ILE A 454 7.03 -13.92 6.31
C ILE A 454 7.30 -12.56 6.93
N ASP A 455 8.44 -11.97 6.61
CA ASP A 455 8.72 -10.57 6.86
C ASP A 455 8.15 -9.75 5.72
N ARG A 456 7.03 -9.08 5.98
CA ARG A 456 6.33 -8.29 4.96
C ARG A 456 7.15 -7.09 4.50
N THR A 457 8.03 -6.54 5.34
CA THR A 457 8.88 -5.40 4.99
C THR A 457 10.02 -5.79 4.07
N ALA A 458 10.45 -7.04 4.11
CA ALA A 458 11.47 -7.58 3.23
C ALA A 458 10.90 -8.30 2.00
N GLY A 459 9.58 -8.56 1.98
CA GLY A 459 8.89 -9.23 0.87
C GLY A 459 9.15 -10.73 0.75
N TYR A 460 9.67 -11.36 1.80
CA TYR A 460 9.92 -12.82 1.84
C TYR A 460 9.94 -13.38 3.25
#